data_27e18f4474817e93189138fccddd6399
#
_entry.id   27e18f4474817e93189138fccddd6399
#
_cell.length_a   1.000
_cell.length_b   1.000
_cell.length_c   1.000
_cell.angle_alpha   90.00
_cell.angle_beta   90.00
_cell.angle_gamma   90.00
#
_symmetry.space_group_name_H-M   'P 1'
#
loop_
_entity.id
_entity.type
_entity.pdbx_description
1 polymer ?
#
loop_
_entity_poly.entity_id
_entity_poly.type
_entity_poly.pdbx_seq_one_letter_code
_entity_poly.pdbx_strand_id
1 'polypeptide(L)' 'MSKKVEIYSRSNCTYCEMAKKFFDSKSIDYVVYDTGISEVFDEMIKRNPRARTVPQIFIDDDLVGGYTDLIEKYTD' A
#
# COMPACT_ATOMS: atom_id res chain seq x y z
N MET A 1 -2.64 -19.30 -6.08
CA MET A 1 -3.76 -18.46 -5.68
C MET A 1 -3.34 -17.01 -5.64
N SER A 2 -4.19 -16.12 -6.09
CA SER A 2 -3.87 -14.71 -6.11
C SER A 2 -4.00 -14.11 -4.71
N LYS A 3 -3.10 -13.18 -4.42
CA LYS A 3 -3.17 -12.41 -3.18
C LYS A 3 -3.96 -11.14 -3.44
N LYS A 4 -4.63 -10.66 -2.41
CA LYS A 4 -5.32 -9.38 -2.47
C LYS A 4 -4.37 -8.31 -1.97
N VAL A 5 -3.91 -7.44 -2.86
CA VAL A 5 -2.99 -6.35 -2.52
C VAL A 5 -3.75 -5.03 -2.57
N GLU A 6 -3.67 -4.27 -1.49
CA GLU A 6 -4.32 -2.97 -1.38
C GLU A 6 -3.28 -1.94 -0.99
N ILE A 7 -3.26 -0.82 -1.69
CA ILE A 7 -2.29 0.25 -1.47
C ILE A 7 -3.05 1.55 -1.22
N TYR A 8 -2.94 2.10 -0.03
CA TYR A 8 -3.44 3.45 0.26
C TYR A 8 -2.37 4.43 -0.19
N SER A 9 -2.73 5.33 -1.07
CA SER A 9 -1.78 6.17 -1.79
C SER A 9 -2.33 7.58 -1.90
N ARG A 10 -1.52 8.48 -2.42
CA ARG A 10 -1.98 9.83 -2.79
C ARG A 10 -1.14 10.33 -3.96
N SER A 11 -1.59 11.43 -4.59
CA SER A 11 -0.86 12.02 -5.70
C SER A 11 0.48 12.58 -5.22
N ASN A 12 1.45 12.64 -6.12
CA ASN A 12 2.79 13.19 -5.86
C ASN A 12 3.53 12.48 -4.74
N CYS A 13 3.39 11.16 -4.68
CA CYS A 13 4.06 10.33 -3.69
C CYS A 13 5.03 9.38 -4.38
N THR A 14 6.32 9.66 -4.26
CA THR A 14 7.37 8.86 -4.90
C THR A 14 7.36 7.42 -4.42
N TYR A 15 7.25 7.23 -3.10
CA TYR A 15 7.25 5.87 -2.55
C TYR A 15 6.00 5.09 -2.92
N CYS A 16 4.87 5.77 -3.11
CA CYS A 16 3.66 5.12 -3.61
C CYS A 16 3.88 4.57 -5.02
N GLU A 17 4.52 5.37 -5.88
CA GLU A 17 4.83 4.94 -7.23
C GLU A 17 5.82 3.78 -7.23
N MET A 18 6.79 3.82 -6.35
CA MET A 18 7.76 2.73 -6.23
C MET A 18 7.09 1.43 -5.78
N ALA A 19 6.15 1.52 -4.86
CA ALA A 19 5.40 0.34 -4.41
C ALA A 19 4.60 -0.27 -5.56
N LYS A 20 3.93 0.57 -6.35
CA LYS A 20 3.18 0.09 -7.52
C LYS A 20 4.10 -0.60 -8.51
N LYS A 21 5.25 0.00 -8.79
CA LYS A 21 6.22 -0.59 -9.72
C LYS A 21 6.75 -1.92 -9.22
N PHE A 22 6.92 -2.05 -7.92
CA PHE A 22 7.35 -3.31 -7.34
C PHE A 22 6.37 -4.44 -7.69
N PHE A 23 5.08 -4.19 -7.47
CA PHE A 23 4.06 -5.20 -7.80
C PHE A 23 3.93 -5.42 -9.30
N ASP A 24 4.04 -4.35 -10.10
CA ASP A 24 4.01 -4.47 -11.55
C ASP A 24 5.14 -5.37 -12.05
N SER A 25 6.33 -5.21 -11.49
CA SER A 25 7.50 -5.99 -11.91
C SER A 25 7.34 -7.47 -11.58
N LYS A 26 6.50 -7.80 -10.63
CA LYS A 26 6.25 -9.18 -10.23
C LYS A 26 4.94 -9.73 -10.80
N SER A 27 4.28 -8.95 -11.64
CA SER A 27 2.99 -9.31 -12.25
C SER A 27 1.93 -9.62 -11.21
N ILE A 28 1.94 -8.86 -10.11
CA ILE A 28 0.96 -8.99 -9.04
C ILE A 28 -0.04 -7.85 -9.16
N ASP A 29 -1.33 -8.19 -9.25
CA ASP A 29 -2.39 -7.19 -9.30
C ASP A 29 -2.57 -6.52 -7.93
N TYR A 30 -2.99 -5.26 -7.95
CA TYR A 30 -3.23 -4.51 -6.73
C TYR A 30 -4.34 -3.49 -6.96
N VAL A 31 -4.94 -3.04 -5.85
CA VAL A 31 -5.95 -1.99 -5.87
C VAL A 31 -5.35 -0.77 -5.17
N VAL A 32 -5.58 0.41 -5.74
CA VAL A 32 -5.08 1.66 -5.19
C VAL A 32 -6.24 2.48 -4.66
N TYR A 33 -6.12 2.92 -3.42
CA TYR A 33 -7.11 3.80 -2.79
C TYR A 33 -6.49 5.18 -2.58
N ASP A 34 -7.22 6.21 -3.00
CA ASP A 34 -6.73 7.59 -2.93
C ASP A 34 -7.10 8.22 -1.59
N THR A 35 -6.10 8.45 -0.75
CA THR A 35 -6.30 9.04 0.58
C THR A 35 -6.61 10.53 0.54
N GLY A 36 -6.58 11.15 -0.64
CA GLY A 36 -7.12 12.50 -0.83
C GLY A 36 -8.63 12.54 -0.63
N ILE A 37 -9.29 11.37 -0.70
CA ILE A 37 -10.71 11.23 -0.42
C ILE A 37 -10.85 10.95 1.07
N SER A 38 -11.62 11.79 1.78
CA SER A 38 -11.66 11.73 3.26
C SER A 38 -12.13 10.38 3.79
N GLU A 39 -13.12 9.77 3.15
CA GLU A 39 -13.63 8.45 3.55
C GLU A 39 -12.55 7.37 3.44
N VAL A 40 -11.74 7.47 2.41
CA VAL A 40 -10.63 6.52 2.19
C VAL A 40 -9.56 6.72 3.26
N PHE A 41 -9.22 7.98 3.54
CA PHE A 41 -8.26 8.29 4.60
C PHE A 41 -8.74 7.74 5.95
N ASP A 42 -10.01 7.95 6.26
CA ASP A 42 -10.59 7.46 7.52
C ASP A 42 -10.51 5.94 7.62
N GLU A 43 -10.77 5.24 6.49
CA GLU A 43 -10.67 3.79 6.46
C GLU A 43 -9.23 3.33 6.71
N MET A 44 -8.26 4.01 6.11
CA MET A 44 -6.85 3.70 6.33
C MET A 44 -6.50 3.81 7.81
N ILE A 45 -6.95 4.89 8.46
CA ILE A 45 -6.67 5.10 9.88
C ILE A 45 -7.35 4.05 10.75
N LYS A 46 -8.55 3.60 10.38
CA LYS A 46 -9.22 2.53 11.10
C LYS A 46 -8.43 1.22 11.01
N ARG A 47 -7.87 0.94 9.84
CA ARG A 47 -7.09 -0.29 9.62
C ARG A 47 -5.71 -0.20 10.26
N ASN A 48 -5.15 1.00 10.35
CA ASN A 48 -3.86 1.22 11.00
C ASN A 48 -3.87 2.57 11.69
N PRO A 49 -4.28 2.63 12.97
CA PRO A 49 -4.35 3.90 13.70
C PRO A 49 -3.01 4.60 13.85
N ARG A 50 -1.91 3.91 13.61
CA ARG A 50 -0.57 4.50 13.70
C ARG A 50 -0.06 5.02 12.36
N ALA A 51 -0.86 4.91 11.30
CA ALA A 51 -0.46 5.37 9.99
C ALA A 51 -0.22 6.87 9.99
N ARG A 52 0.94 7.29 9.51
CA ARG A 52 1.32 8.70 9.41
C ARG A 52 1.73 9.07 7.99
N THR A 53 1.99 8.08 7.17
CA THR A 53 2.51 8.29 5.82
C THR A 53 1.82 7.36 4.86
N VAL A 54 1.99 7.62 3.58
CA VAL A 54 1.61 6.71 2.50
C VAL A 54 2.90 6.35 1.73
N PRO A 55 2.94 5.19 1.11
CA PRO A 55 1.88 4.21 0.96
C PRO A 55 1.65 3.41 2.25
N GLN A 56 0.42 2.93 2.43
CA GLN A 56 0.11 1.93 3.44
C GLN A 56 -0.37 0.70 2.68
N ILE A 57 0.33 -0.40 2.82
CA ILE A 57 0.15 -1.59 1.99
C ILE A 57 -0.39 -2.72 2.83
N PHE A 58 -1.46 -3.35 2.33
CA PHE A 58 -2.05 -4.53 2.96
C PHE A 58 -2.04 -5.67 1.95
N ILE A 59 -1.67 -6.85 2.41
CA ILE A 59 -1.71 -8.06 1.59
C ILE A 59 -2.56 -9.09 2.34
N ASP A 60 -3.67 -9.51 1.73
CA ASP A 60 -4.63 -10.44 2.35
C ASP A 60 -5.07 -9.94 3.72
N ASP A 61 -5.36 -8.64 3.80
CA ASP A 61 -5.81 -7.92 5.01
C ASP A 61 -4.75 -7.76 6.09
N ASP A 62 -3.53 -8.23 5.86
CA ASP A 62 -2.43 -8.04 6.81
C ASP A 62 -1.65 -6.78 6.45
N LEU A 63 -1.36 -5.96 7.46
CA LEU A 63 -0.58 -4.75 7.26
C LEU A 63 0.87 -5.10 6.97
N VAL A 64 1.35 -4.69 5.81
CA VAL A 64 2.77 -4.77 5.46
C VAL A 64 3.49 -3.53 5.96
N GLY A 65 2.90 -2.35 5.76
CA GLY A 65 3.50 -1.07 6.10
C GLY A 65 3.77 -0.24 4.87
N GLY A 66 4.86 0.50 4.87
CA GLY A 66 5.25 1.33 3.76
C GLY A 66 6.13 0.61 2.74
N TYR A 67 6.72 1.38 1.84
CA TYR A 67 7.55 0.81 0.78
C TYR A 67 8.77 0.06 1.33
N THR A 68 9.47 0.63 2.31
CA THR A 68 10.66 -0.02 2.86
C THR A 68 10.31 -1.33 3.56
N ASP A 69 9.18 -1.35 4.26
CA ASP A 69 8.69 -2.58 4.87
C ASP A 69 8.38 -3.64 3.82
N LEU A 70 7.78 -3.21 2.71
CA LEU A 70 7.47 -4.11 1.60
C LEU A 70 8.73 -4.76 1.03
N ILE A 71 9.76 -3.96 0.78
CA ILE A 71 11.00 -4.45 0.21
C ILE A 71 11.70 -5.41 1.16
N GLU A 72 11.75 -5.09 2.45
CA GLU A 72 12.37 -5.97 3.43
C GLU A 72 11.67 -7.32 3.50
N LYS A 73 10.34 -7.32 3.40
CA LYS A 73 9.56 -8.54 3.54
C LYS A 73 9.64 -9.43 2.31
N TYR A 74 9.82 -8.84 1.13
CA TYR A 74 9.74 -9.56 -0.14
C TYR A 74 11.03 -9.50 -0.94
N THR A 75 12.15 -9.25 -0.30
CA THR A 75 13.47 -9.32 -0.94
C THR A 75 13.89 -10.79 -1.02
N ASP A 76 14.32 -11.17 -2.18
CA ASP A 76 14.85 -12.52 -2.38
C ASP A 76 16.34 -12.58 -2.04
#